data_0e3d95f6dc74426911bf33c8e9adf8fe
#
_entry.id   0e3d95f6dc74426911bf33c8e9adf8fe
#
_cell.length_a   1.000
_cell.length_b   1.000
_cell.length_c   1.000
_cell.angle_alpha   90.00
_cell.angle_beta   90.00
_cell.angle_gamma   90.00
#
_symmetry.space_group_name_H-M   'P 1'
#
loop_
_entity.id
_entity.type
_entity.pdbx_description
1 polymer ?
#
loop_
_entity_poly.entity_id
_entity_poly.type
_entity_poly.pdbx_seq_one_letter_code
_entity_poly.pdbx_strand_id
1 'polypeptide(L)'
;MGSFMRTPHTKPPGSWIIGIILLVAVNGCAYYNTFYLAKRYYREGQRSQERSLSDIPTPDASQKYDATIRQCAKILVEYPKSKWVDDALYYMGAAMYGKGDYPGAIKKFGELRTAVPKSPYVPDSRLLEGISHYRRKEYVEAETTFREVEAEYPKLERKWELYFYGGETEAALENYSGAVDRYKRAAEASKKKIQRADALRRMGDALYQSTKYDSAQVVYAQALKSEEVGSRRVDLAFKRGDALEQLKRYEEALAYYQSWKPYAVNEKRDGELMIRLYRIQALLGRTKDALAGYQALVTQYAHTPVAYEAQFRVGYLYESQLGDFDAAGREYDKLKLEPGYSEFQIQASRRAANLTTMKQYRTTLLSDTSEARPRAAFLLAELYYFQIEKVDSALFQYQEVERAFPKSPYAPKAAFARLWIETHDKADTAAAAGLTDSIVSRYRKTRYAESALYLWRRWSGRTDARTALLDSMLAHPDTTLARERAEALLESPLPAAQDTTKSQRVVVPDLNPAETARRDSLAAYTRALYRAQRQGKGPPPPPPPMVQKPADADTARSKSPPPATRDTTGTSPPPQVPPDTTGAPTIGPSR
;
A
#
# COMPACT_ATOMS: atom_id res chain seq x y z
N MET A 1 -77.10 -23.41 78.47
CA MET A 1 -77.09 -22.21 77.64
C MET A 1 -75.66 -21.64 77.71
N GLY A 2 -74.78 -22.00 76.83
CA GLY A 2 -73.41 -21.58 76.82
C GLY A 2 -73.10 -20.80 75.50
N SER A 3 -72.88 -19.51 75.68
CA SER A 3 -72.55 -18.60 74.58
C SER A 3 -71.06 -18.71 74.23
N PHE A 4 -70.73 -19.16 73.00
CA PHE A 4 -69.37 -19.15 72.45
C PHE A 4 -69.04 -17.76 71.88
N MET A 5 -68.13 -17.02 72.52
CA MET A 5 -67.54 -15.80 71.99
C MET A 5 -66.45 -16.20 70.96
N ARG A 6 -66.61 -15.77 69.66
CA ARG A 6 -65.58 -15.83 68.64
C ARG A 6 -64.61 -14.64 68.81
N THR A 7 -63.35 -14.93 69.07
CA THR A 7 -62.28 -13.95 69.05
C THR A 7 -61.86 -13.62 67.59
N PRO A 8 -61.66 -12.36 67.21
CA PRO A 8 -61.20 -12.02 65.88
C PRO A 8 -59.67 -12.32 65.72
N HIS A 9 -59.37 -13.14 64.74
CA HIS A 9 -57.95 -13.35 64.32
C HIS A 9 -57.40 -12.08 63.74
N THR A 10 -56.59 -11.32 64.48
CA THR A 10 -55.74 -10.25 63.98
C THR A 10 -54.52 -10.88 63.31
N LYS A 11 -54.39 -10.70 61.97
CA LYS A 11 -53.19 -11.08 61.23
C LYS A 11 -52.02 -10.28 61.78
N PRO A 12 -50.85 -10.90 62.01
CA PRO A 12 -49.65 -10.17 62.49
C PRO A 12 -49.18 -9.16 61.46
N PRO A 13 -48.78 -7.93 61.86
CA PRO A 13 -48.38 -6.85 60.95
C PRO A 13 -47.01 -7.07 60.22
N GLY A 14 -46.39 -8.25 60.36
CA GLY A 14 -45.08 -8.56 59.79
C GLY A 14 -45.09 -9.16 58.39
N SER A 15 -46.25 -9.67 57.90
CA SER A 15 -46.26 -10.42 56.63
C SER A 15 -46.02 -9.52 55.37
N TRP A 16 -46.42 -8.26 55.46
CA TRP A 16 -46.19 -7.27 54.36
C TRP A 16 -44.74 -6.79 54.26
N ILE A 17 -44.10 -6.62 55.41
CA ILE A 17 -42.65 -6.21 55.47
C ILE A 17 -41.81 -7.35 54.95
N ILE A 18 -42.08 -8.59 55.26
CA ILE A 18 -41.35 -9.76 54.71
C ILE A 18 -41.56 -9.87 53.19
N GLY A 19 -42.82 -9.65 52.73
CA GLY A 19 -43.10 -9.62 51.26
C GLY A 19 -42.34 -8.53 50.52
N ILE A 20 -42.26 -7.32 51.06
CA ILE A 20 -41.51 -6.20 50.49
C ILE A 20 -40.02 -6.47 50.54
N ILE A 21 -39.49 -7.01 51.65
CA ILE A 21 -38.05 -7.37 51.75
C ILE A 21 -37.70 -8.48 50.75
N LEU A 22 -38.57 -9.50 50.59
CA LEU A 22 -38.36 -10.56 49.61
C LEU A 22 -38.42 -10.03 48.17
N LEU A 23 -39.35 -9.12 47.87
CA LEU A 23 -39.48 -8.49 46.55
C LEU A 23 -38.26 -7.60 46.21
N VAL A 24 -37.73 -6.86 47.18
CA VAL A 24 -36.50 -6.06 47.05
C VAL A 24 -35.27 -6.95 46.91
N ALA A 25 -35.19 -8.06 47.65
CA ALA A 25 -34.11 -9.02 47.57
C ALA A 25 -34.07 -9.74 46.22
N VAL A 26 -35.24 -10.17 45.70
CA VAL A 26 -35.35 -10.84 44.40
C VAL A 26 -34.98 -9.88 43.25
N ASN A 27 -35.44 -8.62 43.29
CA ASN A 27 -35.07 -7.61 42.29
C ASN A 27 -33.59 -7.23 42.41
N GLY A 28 -33.04 -7.13 43.60
CA GLY A 28 -31.61 -6.89 43.83
C GLY A 28 -30.72 -8.02 43.31
N CYS A 29 -31.14 -9.28 43.49
CA CYS A 29 -30.43 -10.45 42.96
C CYS A 29 -30.49 -10.52 41.42
N ALA A 30 -31.65 -10.26 40.80
CA ALA A 30 -31.80 -10.26 39.34
C ALA A 30 -30.95 -9.15 38.68
N TYR A 31 -30.96 -7.98 39.27
CA TYR A 31 -30.15 -6.83 38.84
C TYR A 31 -28.64 -7.08 38.93
N TYR A 32 -28.14 -7.60 40.06
CA TYR A 32 -26.74 -7.95 40.24
C TYR A 32 -26.31 -9.06 39.29
N ASN A 33 -27.18 -10.06 39.08
CA ASN A 33 -26.91 -11.16 38.15
C ASN A 33 -26.79 -10.69 36.69
N THR A 34 -27.62 -9.74 36.25
CA THR A 34 -27.56 -9.18 34.87
C THR A 34 -26.22 -8.50 34.61
N PHE A 35 -25.73 -7.69 35.55
CA PHE A 35 -24.42 -7.05 35.43
C PHE A 35 -23.27 -8.04 35.49
N TYR A 36 -23.33 -9.00 36.44
CA TYR A 36 -22.32 -10.06 36.53
C TYR A 36 -22.21 -10.87 35.23
N LEU A 37 -23.34 -11.22 34.63
CA LEU A 37 -23.38 -11.94 33.35
C LEU A 37 -22.80 -11.11 32.20
N ALA A 38 -23.09 -9.81 32.10
CA ALA A 38 -22.51 -8.92 31.11
C ALA A 38 -20.98 -8.94 31.17
N LYS A 39 -20.43 -8.74 32.37
CA LYS A 39 -18.99 -8.74 32.62
C LYS A 39 -18.33 -10.10 32.36
N ARG A 40 -19.02 -11.19 32.74
CA ARG A 40 -18.57 -12.55 32.49
C ARG A 40 -18.50 -12.85 31.00
N TYR A 41 -19.58 -12.60 30.24
CA TYR A 41 -19.62 -12.84 28.81
C TYR A 41 -18.56 -12.01 28.08
N TYR A 42 -18.36 -10.75 28.45
CA TYR A 42 -17.31 -9.93 27.89
C TYR A 42 -15.91 -10.55 28.07
N ARG A 43 -15.57 -10.99 29.27
CA ARG A 43 -14.31 -11.66 29.58
C ARG A 43 -14.14 -12.99 28.82
N GLU A 44 -15.22 -13.77 28.70
CA GLU A 44 -15.22 -15.02 27.93
C GLU A 44 -14.96 -14.73 26.44
N GLY A 45 -15.61 -13.69 25.88
CA GLY A 45 -15.37 -13.23 24.50
C GLY A 45 -13.93 -12.79 24.26
N GLN A 46 -13.35 -12.00 25.18
CA GLN A 46 -11.94 -11.60 25.12
C GLN A 46 -11.00 -12.83 25.12
N ARG A 47 -11.21 -13.77 26.04
CA ARG A 47 -10.39 -15.00 26.11
C ARG A 47 -10.51 -15.87 24.88
N SER A 48 -11.69 -15.94 24.26
CA SER A 48 -11.90 -16.66 23.01
C SER A 48 -11.17 -15.99 21.87
N GLN A 49 -11.19 -14.66 21.81
CA GLN A 49 -10.47 -13.87 20.81
C GLN A 49 -8.95 -13.93 20.98
N GLU A 50 -8.44 -13.88 22.21
CA GLU A 50 -6.99 -13.96 22.51
C GLU A 50 -6.36 -15.28 22.05
N ARG A 51 -7.15 -16.36 21.95
CA ARG A 51 -6.71 -17.66 21.42
C ARG A 51 -6.62 -17.67 19.89
N SER A 52 -7.24 -16.72 19.23
CA SER A 52 -7.19 -16.57 17.77
C SER A 52 -6.09 -15.58 17.40
N LEU A 53 -5.29 -15.92 16.39
CA LEU A 53 -4.31 -15.00 15.81
C LEU A 53 -4.93 -14.03 14.79
N SER A 54 -6.25 -14.09 14.61
CA SER A 54 -7.00 -13.29 13.64
C SER A 54 -7.59 -12.03 14.29
N ASP A 55 -7.53 -10.92 13.57
CA ASP A 55 -8.24 -9.67 13.93
C ASP A 55 -9.76 -9.78 13.75
N ILE A 56 -10.22 -10.81 13.05
CA ILE A 56 -11.66 -11.11 12.87
C ILE A 56 -12.15 -11.87 14.10
N PRO A 57 -13.26 -11.44 14.73
CA PRO A 57 -13.78 -12.13 15.90
C PRO A 57 -14.17 -13.58 15.57
N THR A 58 -13.76 -14.50 16.44
CA THR A 58 -14.18 -15.90 16.33
C THR A 58 -15.71 -15.99 16.52
N PRO A 59 -16.39 -17.01 15.94
CA PRO A 59 -17.82 -17.19 16.13
C PRO A 59 -18.22 -17.24 17.61
N ASP A 60 -17.44 -17.92 18.46
CA ASP A 60 -17.66 -17.99 19.90
C ASP A 60 -17.46 -16.61 20.56
N ALA A 61 -16.40 -15.88 20.25
CA ALA A 61 -16.18 -14.53 20.73
C ALA A 61 -17.35 -13.60 20.34
N SER A 62 -17.78 -13.66 19.09
CA SER A 62 -18.91 -12.87 18.58
C SER A 62 -20.19 -13.18 19.36
N GLN A 63 -20.51 -14.44 19.60
CA GLN A 63 -21.67 -14.86 20.39
C GLN A 63 -21.61 -14.32 21.83
N LYS A 64 -20.44 -14.35 22.47
CA LYS A 64 -20.23 -13.82 23.82
C LYS A 64 -20.36 -12.30 23.86
N TYR A 65 -19.83 -11.59 22.85
CA TYR A 65 -20.03 -10.14 22.75
C TYR A 65 -21.51 -9.78 22.53
N ASP A 66 -22.26 -10.55 21.72
CA ASP A 66 -23.71 -10.37 21.58
C ASP A 66 -24.46 -10.56 22.91
N ALA A 67 -24.07 -11.58 23.67
CA ALA A 67 -24.64 -11.79 25.01
C ALA A 67 -24.32 -10.61 25.94
N THR A 68 -23.10 -10.07 25.89
CA THR A 68 -22.71 -8.87 26.64
C THR A 68 -23.59 -7.68 26.27
N ILE A 69 -23.74 -7.40 24.95
CA ILE A 69 -24.55 -6.28 24.46
C ILE A 69 -26.01 -6.40 24.97
N ARG A 70 -26.62 -7.61 24.88
CA ARG A 70 -27.98 -7.84 25.36
C ARG A 70 -28.13 -7.59 26.88
N GLN A 71 -27.19 -8.08 27.69
CA GLN A 71 -27.22 -7.86 29.12
C GLN A 71 -27.01 -6.38 29.49
N CYS A 72 -26.09 -5.69 28.83
CA CYS A 72 -25.89 -4.26 29.03
C CYS A 72 -27.12 -3.45 28.62
N ALA A 73 -27.74 -3.76 27.47
CA ALA A 73 -28.96 -3.12 27.01
C ALA A 73 -30.10 -3.29 28.04
N LYS A 74 -30.23 -4.48 28.62
CA LYS A 74 -31.20 -4.74 29.70
C LYS A 74 -30.98 -3.83 30.92
N ILE A 75 -29.71 -3.62 31.34
CA ILE A 75 -29.36 -2.71 32.43
C ILE A 75 -29.78 -1.28 32.10
N LEU A 76 -29.49 -0.80 30.90
CA LEU A 76 -29.77 0.58 30.48
C LEU A 76 -31.26 0.86 30.37
N VAL A 77 -32.08 -0.14 29.98
CA VAL A 77 -33.54 -0.01 29.83
C VAL A 77 -34.27 -0.19 31.15
N GLU A 78 -33.98 -1.28 31.90
CA GLU A 78 -34.71 -1.63 33.10
C GLU A 78 -34.21 -0.86 34.35
N TYR A 79 -32.93 -0.42 34.34
CA TYR A 79 -32.29 0.23 35.49
C TYR A 79 -31.53 1.52 35.13
N PRO A 80 -32.19 2.50 34.50
CA PRO A 80 -31.51 3.70 33.95
C PRO A 80 -30.88 4.61 35.01
N LYS A 81 -31.26 4.47 36.28
CA LYS A 81 -30.67 5.24 37.40
C LYS A 81 -29.68 4.41 38.23
N SER A 82 -29.27 3.27 37.70
CA SER A 82 -28.35 2.35 38.37
C SER A 82 -26.93 2.91 38.43
N LYS A 83 -26.20 2.55 39.49
CA LYS A 83 -24.74 2.82 39.57
C LYS A 83 -23.90 2.05 38.54
N TRP A 84 -24.52 1.11 37.80
CA TRP A 84 -23.86 0.29 36.77
C TRP A 84 -24.12 0.80 35.35
N VAL A 85 -24.66 2.01 35.18
CA VAL A 85 -24.93 2.60 33.84
C VAL A 85 -23.66 2.86 33.11
N ASP A 86 -22.63 3.37 33.76
CA ASP A 86 -21.32 3.61 33.19
C ASP A 86 -20.59 2.31 32.79
N ASP A 87 -20.62 1.29 33.69
CA ASP A 87 -20.15 -0.06 33.38
C ASP A 87 -20.87 -0.64 32.16
N ALA A 88 -22.19 -0.53 32.10
CA ALA A 88 -23.01 -1.08 31.02
C ALA A 88 -22.67 -0.39 29.67
N LEU A 89 -22.56 0.93 29.66
CA LEU A 89 -22.17 1.68 28.46
C LEU A 89 -20.76 1.30 28.00
N TYR A 90 -19.80 1.20 28.93
CA TYR A 90 -18.42 0.81 28.61
C TYR A 90 -18.35 -0.61 28.05
N TYR A 91 -18.89 -1.63 28.74
CA TYR A 91 -18.86 -3.02 28.28
C TYR A 91 -19.64 -3.23 26.99
N MET A 92 -20.72 -2.50 26.78
CA MET A 92 -21.48 -2.53 25.53
C MET A 92 -20.64 -1.98 24.38
N GLY A 93 -20.02 -0.81 24.54
CA GLY A 93 -19.12 -0.23 23.55
C GLY A 93 -17.91 -1.12 23.28
N ALA A 94 -17.28 -1.67 24.33
CA ALA A 94 -16.14 -2.56 24.22
C ALA A 94 -16.48 -3.91 23.54
N ALA A 95 -17.70 -4.44 23.77
CA ALA A 95 -18.18 -5.63 23.07
C ALA A 95 -18.49 -5.34 21.59
N MET A 96 -19.06 -4.17 21.25
CA MET A 96 -19.24 -3.72 19.86
C MET A 96 -17.91 -3.57 19.16
N TYR A 97 -16.92 -2.94 19.82
CA TYR A 97 -15.54 -2.88 19.30
C TYR A 97 -14.97 -4.28 19.02
N GLY A 98 -15.10 -5.20 19.98
CA GLY A 98 -14.63 -6.58 19.83
C GLY A 98 -15.30 -7.35 18.67
N LYS A 99 -16.52 -6.98 18.29
CA LYS A 99 -17.23 -7.50 17.11
C LYS A 99 -16.83 -6.83 15.79
N GLY A 100 -16.09 -5.72 15.83
CA GLY A 100 -15.81 -4.90 14.65
C GLY A 100 -16.92 -3.88 14.32
N ASP A 101 -17.95 -3.74 15.19
CA ASP A 101 -18.93 -2.66 15.08
C ASP A 101 -18.35 -1.38 15.69
N TYR A 102 -17.40 -0.78 14.96
CA TYR A 102 -16.72 0.43 15.38
C TYR A 102 -17.65 1.65 15.48
N PRO A 103 -18.61 1.87 14.55
CA PRO A 103 -19.57 2.96 14.69
C PRO A 103 -20.43 2.86 15.97
N GLY A 104 -20.92 1.65 16.25
CA GLY A 104 -21.68 1.39 17.47
C GLY A 104 -20.85 1.61 18.74
N ALA A 105 -19.58 1.18 18.72
CA ALA A 105 -18.65 1.38 19.83
C ALA A 105 -18.40 2.87 20.10
N ILE A 106 -18.07 3.66 19.08
CA ILE A 106 -17.85 5.12 19.16
C ILE A 106 -19.09 5.80 19.78
N LYS A 107 -20.28 5.44 19.29
CA LYS A 107 -21.53 6.00 19.82
C LYS A 107 -21.69 5.70 21.32
N LYS A 108 -21.44 4.45 21.76
CA LYS A 108 -21.59 4.07 23.18
C LYS A 108 -20.55 4.71 24.08
N PHE A 109 -19.33 4.88 23.60
CA PHE A 109 -18.29 5.63 24.32
C PHE A 109 -18.63 7.11 24.45
N GLY A 110 -19.23 7.73 23.42
CA GLY A 110 -19.76 9.08 23.47
C GLY A 110 -20.91 9.23 24.49
N GLU A 111 -21.85 8.28 24.49
CA GLU A 111 -22.94 8.23 25.49
C GLU A 111 -22.41 8.12 26.93
N LEU A 112 -21.37 7.28 27.16
CA LEU A 112 -20.71 7.15 28.47
C LEU A 112 -20.14 8.50 28.93
N ARG A 113 -19.38 9.16 28.06
CA ARG A 113 -18.74 10.45 28.38
C ARG A 113 -19.77 11.54 28.71
N THR A 114 -20.89 11.54 27.99
CA THR A 114 -21.95 12.53 28.19
C THR A 114 -22.77 12.24 29.46
N ALA A 115 -23.13 10.98 29.68
CA ALA A 115 -23.99 10.60 30.79
C ALA A 115 -23.25 10.55 32.14
N VAL A 116 -22.01 10.08 32.16
CA VAL A 116 -21.20 9.88 33.37
C VAL A 116 -19.74 10.35 33.13
N PRO A 117 -19.49 11.66 33.00
CA PRO A 117 -18.15 12.21 32.61
C PRO A 117 -17.06 11.90 33.65
N LYS A 118 -17.39 11.58 34.87
CA LYS A 118 -16.44 11.21 35.94
C LYS A 118 -16.26 9.69 36.11
N SER A 119 -16.80 8.88 35.20
CA SER A 119 -16.62 7.43 35.25
C SER A 119 -15.15 7.05 35.11
N PRO A 120 -14.64 6.06 35.86
CA PRO A 120 -13.27 5.55 35.72
C PRO A 120 -13.03 4.90 34.37
N TYR A 121 -14.07 4.58 33.59
CA TYR A 121 -13.97 4.00 32.28
C TYR A 121 -13.78 5.04 31.14
N VAL A 122 -13.95 6.33 31.41
CA VAL A 122 -13.83 7.37 30.39
C VAL A 122 -12.46 7.34 29.70
N PRO A 123 -11.31 7.26 30.41
CA PRO A 123 -10.01 7.21 29.75
C PRO A 123 -9.85 6.02 28.78
N ASP A 124 -10.23 4.82 29.22
CA ASP A 124 -10.18 3.61 28.40
C ASP A 124 -11.17 3.65 27.23
N SER A 125 -12.37 4.21 27.44
CA SER A 125 -13.36 4.38 26.38
C SER A 125 -12.88 5.34 25.29
N ARG A 126 -12.20 6.44 25.65
CA ARG A 126 -11.59 7.39 24.70
C ARG A 126 -10.46 6.73 23.91
N LEU A 127 -9.63 5.93 24.57
CA LEU A 127 -8.59 5.16 23.85
C LEU A 127 -9.22 4.21 22.82
N LEU A 128 -10.25 3.44 23.20
CA LEU A 128 -10.94 2.53 22.29
C LEU A 128 -11.69 3.27 21.17
N GLU A 129 -12.19 4.48 21.43
CA GLU A 129 -12.77 5.36 20.42
C GLU A 129 -11.73 5.75 19.36
N GLY A 130 -10.54 6.19 19.77
CA GLY A 130 -9.43 6.50 18.88
C GLY A 130 -8.99 5.27 18.05
N ILE A 131 -8.90 4.09 18.70
CA ILE A 131 -8.58 2.84 17.96
C ILE A 131 -9.72 2.47 16.99
N SER A 132 -10.98 2.73 17.34
CA SER A 132 -12.12 2.51 16.43
C SER A 132 -12.05 3.40 15.19
N HIS A 133 -11.71 4.69 15.34
CA HIS A 133 -11.46 5.59 14.22
C HIS A 133 -10.30 5.08 13.34
N TYR A 134 -9.18 4.65 13.93
CA TYR A 134 -8.07 4.04 13.19
C TYR A 134 -8.52 2.81 12.38
N ARG A 135 -9.28 1.90 12.98
CA ARG A 135 -9.81 0.71 12.30
C ARG A 135 -10.77 1.03 11.14
N ARG A 136 -11.44 2.16 11.21
CA ARG A 136 -12.29 2.71 10.14
C ARG A 136 -11.50 3.49 9.09
N LYS A 137 -10.18 3.63 9.24
CA LYS A 137 -9.29 4.44 8.40
C LYS A 137 -9.60 5.95 8.47
N GLU A 138 -10.24 6.40 9.52
CA GLU A 138 -10.49 7.81 9.87
C GLU A 138 -9.28 8.32 10.67
N TYR A 139 -8.15 8.46 9.96
CA TYR A 139 -6.85 8.68 10.61
C TYR A 139 -6.72 10.05 11.26
N VAL A 140 -7.39 11.08 10.74
CA VAL A 140 -7.36 12.44 11.30
C VAL A 140 -8.11 12.47 12.62
N GLU A 141 -9.28 11.85 12.69
CA GLU A 141 -10.10 11.74 13.89
C GLU A 141 -9.39 10.86 14.94
N ALA A 142 -8.75 9.78 14.49
CA ALA A 142 -7.96 8.92 15.38
C ALA A 142 -6.80 9.69 16.03
N GLU A 143 -6.01 10.44 15.23
CA GLU A 143 -4.88 11.23 15.74
C GLU A 143 -5.34 12.31 16.72
N THR A 144 -6.41 13.02 16.39
CA THR A 144 -7.01 14.03 17.28
C THR A 144 -7.40 13.39 18.60
N THR A 145 -8.09 12.24 18.55
CA THR A 145 -8.53 11.52 19.76
C THR A 145 -7.34 11.03 20.59
N PHE A 146 -6.28 10.46 19.96
CA PHE A 146 -5.11 10.00 20.71
C PHE A 146 -4.34 11.15 21.36
N ARG A 147 -4.27 12.31 20.72
CA ARG A 147 -3.64 13.51 21.28
C ARG A 147 -4.41 14.03 22.49
N GLU A 148 -5.74 14.07 22.42
CA GLU A 148 -6.61 14.43 23.54
C GLU A 148 -6.45 13.44 24.70
N VAL A 149 -6.46 12.12 24.42
CA VAL A 149 -6.25 11.08 25.45
C VAL A 149 -4.91 11.25 26.14
N GLU A 150 -3.87 11.56 25.39
CA GLU A 150 -2.52 11.77 25.95
C GLU A 150 -2.46 13.00 26.86
N ALA A 151 -3.12 14.09 26.47
CA ALA A 151 -3.14 15.33 27.22
C ALA A 151 -4.02 15.25 28.47
N GLU A 152 -5.22 14.67 28.35
CA GLU A 152 -6.22 14.66 29.42
C GLU A 152 -6.00 13.53 30.43
N TYR A 153 -5.42 12.40 30.00
CA TYR A 153 -5.29 11.20 30.85
C TYR A 153 -3.82 10.71 30.98
N PRO A 154 -2.90 11.51 31.56
CA PRO A 154 -1.48 11.16 31.67
C PRO A 154 -1.22 9.90 32.51
N LYS A 155 -2.19 9.49 33.36
CA LYS A 155 -2.15 8.29 34.20
C LYS A 155 -2.77 7.04 33.55
N LEU A 156 -3.13 7.11 32.26
CA LEU A 156 -3.70 5.96 31.53
C LEU A 156 -2.77 4.74 31.65
N GLU A 157 -3.32 3.59 32.05
CA GLU A 157 -2.53 2.35 32.21
C GLU A 157 -2.14 1.73 30.86
N ARG A 158 -2.99 1.89 29.87
CA ARG A 158 -2.87 1.33 28.52
C ARG A 158 -2.01 2.21 27.59
N LYS A 159 -0.88 2.75 28.10
CA LYS A 159 0.00 3.64 27.34
C LYS A 159 0.62 2.98 26.12
N TRP A 160 0.85 1.65 26.20
CA TRP A 160 1.36 0.93 25.05
C TRP A 160 0.41 1.02 23.85
N GLU A 161 -0.88 0.74 24.06
CA GLU A 161 -1.89 0.81 23.00
C GLU A 161 -2.06 2.24 22.48
N LEU A 162 -2.06 3.25 23.36
CA LEU A 162 -2.14 4.66 22.98
C LEU A 162 -1.01 5.03 22.01
N TYR A 163 0.21 4.72 22.39
CA TYR A 163 1.37 5.09 21.58
C TYR A 163 1.53 4.20 20.35
N PHE A 164 1.20 2.92 20.44
CA PHE A 164 1.29 2.01 19.30
C PHE A 164 0.30 2.38 18.20
N TYR A 165 -0.99 2.50 18.54
CA TYR A 165 -2.01 2.89 17.55
C TYR A 165 -1.88 4.35 17.12
N GLY A 166 -1.41 5.23 17.98
CA GLY A 166 -1.01 6.58 17.58
C GLY A 166 0.10 6.55 16.54
N GLY A 167 1.12 5.70 16.71
CA GLY A 167 2.17 5.48 15.73
C GLY A 167 1.67 4.89 14.40
N GLU A 168 0.78 3.89 14.46
CA GLU A 168 0.11 3.34 13.27
C GLU A 168 -0.69 4.42 12.51
N THR A 169 -1.34 5.31 13.24
CA THR A 169 -2.12 6.43 12.67
C THR A 169 -1.21 7.45 11.99
N GLU A 170 -0.12 7.87 12.66
CA GLU A 170 0.87 8.79 12.09
C GLU A 170 1.55 8.19 10.84
N ALA A 171 1.86 6.90 10.87
CA ALA A 171 2.42 6.19 9.71
C ALA A 171 1.43 6.14 8.54
N ALA A 172 0.13 5.94 8.81
CA ALA A 172 -0.92 5.96 7.80
C ALA A 172 -1.15 7.36 7.19
N LEU A 173 -0.85 8.41 7.96
CA LEU A 173 -0.82 9.80 7.50
C LEU A 173 0.52 10.19 6.83
N GLU A 174 1.44 9.23 6.64
CA GLU A 174 2.78 9.41 6.09
C GLU A 174 3.68 10.33 6.94
N ASN A 175 3.27 10.66 8.19
CA ASN A 175 4.10 11.37 9.14
C ASN A 175 5.06 10.40 9.85
N TYR A 176 6.06 9.92 9.13
CA TYR A 176 7.01 8.92 9.66
C TYR A 176 7.81 9.42 10.86
N SER A 177 8.06 10.72 10.96
CA SER A 177 8.76 11.31 12.12
C SER A 177 7.92 11.19 13.40
N GLY A 178 6.63 11.54 13.33
CA GLY A 178 5.68 11.37 14.43
C GLY A 178 5.49 9.90 14.80
N ALA A 179 5.38 9.03 13.77
CA ALA A 179 5.26 7.59 13.97
C ALA A 179 6.46 7.00 14.75
N VAL A 180 7.69 7.41 14.40
CA VAL A 180 8.92 6.97 15.10
C VAL A 180 8.90 7.35 16.58
N ASP A 181 8.52 8.60 16.91
CA ASP A 181 8.41 9.04 18.31
C ASP A 181 7.34 8.22 19.08
N ARG A 182 6.17 8.06 18.49
CA ARG A 182 5.08 7.27 19.09
C ARG A 182 5.47 5.81 19.32
N TYR A 183 6.09 5.14 18.33
CA TYR A 183 6.55 3.76 18.49
C TYR A 183 7.69 3.61 19.52
N LYS A 184 8.59 4.59 19.60
CA LYS A 184 9.62 4.62 20.66
C LYS A 184 8.97 4.63 22.04
N ARG A 185 8.00 5.51 22.26
CA ARG A 185 7.26 5.61 23.53
C ARG A 185 6.43 4.35 23.79
N ALA A 186 5.89 3.70 22.74
CA ALA A 186 5.23 2.40 22.88
C ALA A 186 6.22 1.32 23.33
N ALA A 187 7.41 1.27 22.75
CA ALA A 187 8.44 0.31 23.15
C ALA A 187 8.91 0.52 24.62
N GLU A 188 9.00 1.76 25.07
CA GLU A 188 9.32 2.14 26.44
C GLU A 188 8.19 1.79 27.42
N ALA A 189 6.92 1.99 27.03
CA ALA A 189 5.74 1.68 27.84
C ALA A 189 5.39 0.19 27.87
N SER A 190 6.04 -0.63 27.04
CA SER A 190 5.70 -2.05 26.90
C SER A 190 6.08 -2.87 28.15
N LYS A 191 5.11 -3.65 28.64
CA LYS A 191 5.32 -4.60 29.76
C LYS A 191 5.70 -6.01 29.29
N LYS A 192 5.46 -6.34 28.02
CA LYS A 192 5.68 -7.66 27.41
C LYS A 192 6.75 -7.56 26.31
N LYS A 193 7.64 -8.55 26.22
CA LYS A 193 8.68 -8.60 25.17
C LYS A 193 8.10 -8.51 23.76
N ILE A 194 6.97 -9.21 23.52
CA ILE A 194 6.29 -9.20 22.22
C ILE A 194 5.79 -7.79 21.84
N GLN A 195 5.21 -7.05 22.79
CA GLN A 195 4.77 -5.66 22.57
C GLN A 195 5.94 -4.74 22.24
N ARG A 196 7.07 -4.93 22.94
CA ARG A 196 8.29 -4.18 22.68
C ARG A 196 8.86 -4.50 21.29
N ALA A 197 8.89 -5.78 20.92
CA ALA A 197 9.34 -6.21 19.60
C ALA A 197 8.46 -5.63 18.48
N ASP A 198 7.13 -5.65 18.66
CA ASP A 198 6.19 -5.07 17.70
C ASP A 198 6.39 -3.56 17.52
N ALA A 199 6.49 -2.82 18.62
CA ALA A 199 6.72 -1.38 18.56
C ALA A 199 8.07 -1.03 17.90
N LEU A 200 9.15 -1.73 18.25
CA LEU A 200 10.46 -1.54 17.63
C LEU A 200 10.45 -1.94 16.13
N ARG A 201 9.76 -3.00 15.76
CA ARG A 201 9.61 -3.39 14.35
C ARG A 201 8.94 -2.28 13.56
N ARG A 202 7.81 -1.76 14.04
CA ARG A 202 7.09 -0.66 13.39
C ARG A 202 7.91 0.64 13.35
N MET A 203 8.67 0.92 14.42
CA MET A 203 9.63 2.04 14.43
C MET A 203 10.68 1.89 13.33
N GLY A 204 11.24 0.67 13.18
CA GLY A 204 12.18 0.36 12.11
C GLY A 204 11.56 0.52 10.72
N ASP A 205 10.30 0.08 10.54
CA ASP A 205 9.56 0.23 9.29
C ASP A 205 9.36 1.72 8.94
N ALA A 206 8.98 2.56 9.91
CA ALA A 206 8.82 4.00 9.70
C ALA A 206 10.15 4.71 9.37
N LEU A 207 11.23 4.31 10.03
CA LEU A 207 12.58 4.80 9.71
C LEU A 207 13.02 4.38 8.30
N TYR A 208 12.72 3.16 7.90
CA TYR A 208 13.01 2.65 6.55
C TYR A 208 12.26 3.44 5.48
N GLN A 209 10.95 3.67 5.67
CA GLN A 209 10.13 4.47 4.76
C GLN A 209 10.61 5.94 4.67
N SER A 210 11.12 6.49 5.75
CA SER A 210 11.73 7.84 5.76
C SER A 210 13.20 7.85 5.30
N THR A 211 13.68 6.78 4.65
CA THR A 211 15.05 6.62 4.12
C THR A 211 16.18 6.69 5.15
N LYS A 212 15.85 6.61 6.45
CA LYS A 212 16.83 6.60 7.56
C LYS A 212 17.33 5.18 7.82
N TYR A 213 17.97 4.57 6.82
CA TYR A 213 18.34 3.16 6.82
C TYR A 213 19.34 2.77 7.93
N ASP A 214 20.29 3.66 8.27
CA ASP A 214 21.21 3.41 9.39
C ASP A 214 20.49 3.25 10.72
N SER A 215 19.51 4.13 10.98
CA SER A 215 18.70 4.04 12.19
C SER A 215 17.77 2.82 12.15
N ALA A 216 17.19 2.52 10.98
CA ALA A 216 16.30 1.38 10.80
C ALA A 216 17.01 0.06 11.12
N GLN A 217 18.22 -0.18 10.59
CA GLN A 217 18.96 -1.41 10.83
C GLN A 217 19.33 -1.60 12.33
N VAL A 218 19.61 -0.51 13.05
CA VAL A 218 19.87 -0.54 14.50
C VAL A 218 18.60 -0.91 15.27
N VAL A 219 17.46 -0.32 14.90
CA VAL A 219 16.17 -0.58 15.57
C VAL A 219 15.69 -2.01 15.30
N TYR A 220 15.85 -2.53 14.09
CA TYR A 220 15.55 -3.95 13.81
C TYR A 220 16.44 -4.89 14.63
N ALA A 221 17.72 -4.56 14.84
CA ALA A 221 18.59 -5.34 15.72
C ALA A 221 18.13 -5.30 17.18
N GLN A 222 17.57 -4.18 17.65
CA GLN A 222 16.98 -4.08 18.99
C GLN A 222 15.67 -4.90 19.08
N ALA A 223 14.83 -4.86 18.05
CA ALA A 223 13.61 -5.66 17.97
C ALA A 223 13.92 -7.17 18.06
N LEU A 224 14.96 -7.64 17.36
CA LEU A 224 15.43 -9.04 17.41
C LEU A 224 15.78 -9.54 18.82
N LYS A 225 16.25 -8.67 19.71
CA LYS A 225 16.56 -9.04 21.11
C LYS A 225 15.29 -9.31 21.93
N SER A 226 14.15 -8.75 21.52
CA SER A 226 12.87 -8.87 22.22
C SER A 226 11.92 -9.87 21.55
N GLU A 227 12.19 -10.28 20.30
CA GLU A 227 11.35 -11.21 19.54
C GLU A 227 11.70 -12.65 19.88
N GLU A 228 10.69 -13.45 20.19
CA GLU A 228 10.83 -14.86 20.58
C GLU A 228 10.31 -15.82 19.51
N VAL A 229 9.43 -15.38 18.61
CA VAL A 229 8.84 -16.21 17.56
C VAL A 229 9.80 -16.36 16.38
N GLY A 230 10.15 -17.59 16.02
CA GLY A 230 11.17 -17.89 15.01
C GLY A 230 10.91 -17.23 13.65
N SER A 231 9.71 -17.38 13.09
CA SER A 231 9.32 -16.77 11.81
C SER A 231 9.42 -15.24 11.82
N ARG A 232 9.01 -14.60 12.92
CA ARG A 232 9.11 -13.15 13.11
C ARG A 232 10.56 -12.67 13.28
N ARG A 233 11.42 -13.50 13.87
CA ARG A 233 12.87 -13.24 13.93
C ARG A 233 13.48 -13.24 12.54
N VAL A 234 13.09 -14.17 11.69
CA VAL A 234 13.53 -14.23 10.28
C VAL A 234 13.04 -12.99 9.51
N ASP A 235 11.79 -12.55 9.72
CA ASP A 235 11.29 -11.29 9.13
C ASP A 235 12.14 -10.08 9.51
N LEU A 236 12.42 -9.93 10.80
CA LEU A 236 13.25 -8.82 11.31
C LEU A 236 14.68 -8.87 10.76
N ALA A 237 15.23 -10.09 10.61
CA ALA A 237 16.54 -10.27 10.00
C ALA A 237 16.54 -9.85 8.53
N PHE A 238 15.50 -10.23 7.78
CA PHE A 238 15.37 -9.79 6.39
C PHE A 238 15.27 -8.28 6.27
N LYS A 239 14.43 -7.63 7.07
CA LYS A 239 14.29 -6.17 7.12
C LYS A 239 15.60 -5.46 7.46
N ARG A 240 16.37 -6.00 8.42
CA ARG A 240 17.69 -5.46 8.76
C ARG A 240 18.67 -5.60 7.59
N GLY A 241 18.71 -6.76 6.94
CA GLY A 241 19.55 -6.99 5.77
C GLY A 241 19.15 -6.11 4.59
N ASP A 242 17.84 -5.92 4.35
CA ASP A 242 17.33 -5.01 3.32
C ASP A 242 17.75 -3.54 3.61
N ALA A 243 17.80 -3.12 4.89
CA ALA A 243 18.31 -1.80 5.26
C ALA A 243 19.83 -1.65 5.00
N LEU A 244 20.63 -2.69 5.25
CA LEU A 244 22.06 -2.70 4.91
C LEU A 244 22.27 -2.63 3.39
N GLU A 245 21.41 -3.26 2.60
CA GLU A 245 21.42 -3.17 1.14
C GLU A 245 21.17 -1.74 0.65
N GLN A 246 20.17 -1.05 1.22
CA GLN A 246 19.88 0.35 0.88
C GLN A 246 21.04 1.29 1.23
N LEU A 247 21.82 0.96 2.27
CA LEU A 247 23.06 1.66 2.62
C LEU A 247 24.23 1.33 1.69
N LYS A 248 24.03 0.46 0.69
CA LYS A 248 25.06 -0.07 -0.21
C LYS A 248 26.18 -0.83 0.51
N ARG A 249 25.92 -1.30 1.73
CA ARG A 249 26.85 -2.11 2.55
C ARG A 249 26.72 -3.58 2.17
N TYR A 250 26.96 -3.89 0.89
CA TYR A 250 26.61 -5.18 0.29
C TYR A 250 27.35 -6.36 0.88
N GLU A 251 28.67 -6.25 1.15
CA GLU A 251 29.43 -7.34 1.75
C GLU A 251 28.94 -7.64 3.20
N GLU A 252 28.59 -6.62 3.94
CA GLU A 252 28.03 -6.79 5.29
C GLU A 252 26.63 -7.43 5.22
N ALA A 253 25.78 -6.98 4.28
CA ALA A 253 24.47 -7.59 4.07
C ALA A 253 24.60 -9.06 3.66
N LEU A 254 25.56 -9.39 2.79
CA LEU A 254 25.85 -10.77 2.38
C LEU A 254 26.22 -11.66 3.58
N ALA A 255 27.22 -11.23 4.36
CA ALA A 255 27.65 -11.95 5.55
C ALA A 255 26.52 -12.10 6.58
N TYR A 256 25.75 -11.03 6.75
CA TYR A 256 24.60 -11.02 7.65
C TYR A 256 23.53 -12.03 7.23
N TYR A 257 23.10 -12.02 5.95
CA TYR A 257 22.14 -13.01 5.46
C TYR A 257 22.66 -14.45 5.53
N GLN A 258 23.95 -14.68 5.23
CA GLN A 258 24.56 -16.00 5.38
C GLN A 258 24.47 -16.53 6.82
N SER A 259 24.65 -15.68 7.82
CA SER A 259 24.51 -16.05 9.22
C SER A 259 23.10 -16.47 9.62
N TRP A 260 22.08 -16.06 8.87
CA TRP A 260 20.68 -16.39 9.11
C TRP A 260 20.20 -17.65 8.38
N LYS A 261 21.04 -18.27 7.56
CA LYS A 261 20.66 -19.47 6.77
C LYS A 261 20.09 -20.61 7.64
N PRO A 262 20.67 -21.01 8.77
CA PRO A 262 20.11 -22.10 9.59
C PRO A 262 18.71 -21.76 10.12
N TYR A 263 18.48 -20.50 10.52
CA TYR A 263 17.20 -20.06 11.04
C TYR A 263 16.12 -20.02 9.94
N ALA A 264 16.46 -19.54 8.75
CA ALA A 264 15.54 -19.50 7.62
C ALA A 264 15.14 -20.90 7.17
N VAL A 265 16.06 -21.86 7.16
CA VAL A 265 15.77 -23.28 6.88
C VAL A 265 14.79 -23.87 7.89
N ASN A 266 15.00 -23.62 9.19
CA ASN A 266 14.13 -24.10 10.25
C ASN A 266 12.69 -23.56 10.12
N GLU A 267 12.55 -22.33 9.65
CA GLU A 267 11.25 -21.67 9.43
C GLU A 267 10.69 -21.90 8.01
N LYS A 268 11.33 -22.73 7.18
CA LYS A 268 10.96 -23.01 5.78
C LYS A 268 10.92 -21.76 4.89
N ARG A 269 11.83 -20.84 5.13
CA ARG A 269 11.96 -19.54 4.43
C ARG A 269 13.33 -19.39 3.74
N ASP A 270 14.00 -20.49 3.54
CA ASP A 270 15.32 -20.54 2.87
C ASP A 270 15.27 -20.05 1.43
N GLY A 271 14.21 -20.32 0.68
CA GLY A 271 14.00 -19.77 -0.66
C GLY A 271 14.00 -18.24 -0.69
N GLU A 272 13.28 -17.60 0.25
CA GLU A 272 13.26 -16.13 0.38
C GLU A 272 14.64 -15.56 0.75
N LEU A 273 15.37 -16.26 1.61
CA LEU A 273 16.74 -15.88 1.95
C LEU A 273 17.67 -15.98 0.75
N MET A 274 17.59 -17.07 -0.02
CA MET A 274 18.44 -17.29 -1.18
C MET A 274 18.18 -16.22 -2.28
N ILE A 275 16.94 -15.78 -2.47
CA ILE A 275 16.62 -14.65 -3.35
C ILE A 275 17.44 -13.40 -2.95
N ARG A 276 17.48 -13.07 -1.65
CA ARG A 276 18.23 -11.92 -1.13
C ARG A 276 19.73 -12.09 -1.32
N LEU A 277 20.25 -13.27 -1.01
CA LEU A 277 21.68 -13.57 -1.19
C LEU A 277 22.12 -13.40 -2.65
N TYR A 278 21.38 -13.95 -3.60
CA TYR A 278 21.69 -13.80 -5.02
C TYR A 278 21.51 -12.36 -5.52
N ARG A 279 20.55 -11.61 -4.98
CA ARG A 279 20.39 -10.19 -5.26
C ARG A 279 21.63 -9.40 -4.84
N ILE A 280 22.14 -9.64 -3.63
CA ILE A 280 23.37 -9.00 -3.16
C ILE A 280 24.59 -9.42 -4.01
N GLN A 281 24.70 -10.70 -4.38
CA GLN A 281 25.77 -11.14 -5.28
C GLN A 281 25.74 -10.42 -6.62
N ALA A 282 24.55 -10.22 -7.19
CA ALA A 282 24.39 -9.45 -8.43
C ALA A 282 24.82 -7.99 -8.25
N LEU A 283 24.49 -7.35 -7.11
CA LEU A 283 24.91 -5.98 -6.79
C LEU A 283 26.42 -5.86 -6.57
N LEU A 284 27.09 -6.93 -6.15
CA LEU A 284 28.54 -7.04 -6.03
C LEU A 284 29.25 -7.36 -7.36
N GLY A 285 28.50 -7.42 -8.48
CA GLY A 285 29.04 -7.75 -9.80
C GLY A 285 29.29 -9.24 -10.03
N ARG A 286 28.88 -10.12 -9.08
CA ARG A 286 28.96 -11.59 -9.21
C ARG A 286 27.76 -12.11 -10.01
N THR A 287 27.56 -11.55 -11.22
CA THR A 287 26.35 -11.76 -12.02
C THR A 287 26.14 -13.22 -12.42
N LYS A 288 27.24 -13.94 -12.77
CA LYS A 288 27.18 -15.36 -13.17
C LYS A 288 26.68 -16.24 -12.04
N ASP A 289 27.20 -16.01 -10.81
CA ASP A 289 26.81 -16.80 -9.64
C ASP A 289 25.36 -16.52 -9.25
N ALA A 290 24.94 -15.26 -9.31
CA ALA A 290 23.56 -14.86 -9.07
C ALA A 290 22.60 -15.48 -10.08
N LEU A 291 22.97 -15.47 -11.37
CA LEU A 291 22.17 -16.06 -12.44
C LEU A 291 21.99 -17.58 -12.24
N ALA A 292 23.09 -18.30 -12.01
CA ALA A 292 23.05 -19.74 -11.76
C ALA A 292 22.21 -20.06 -10.49
N GLY A 293 22.37 -19.25 -9.45
CA GLY A 293 21.61 -19.39 -8.21
C GLY A 293 20.11 -19.19 -8.41
N TYR A 294 19.69 -18.14 -9.12
CA TYR A 294 18.29 -17.92 -9.44
C TYR A 294 17.70 -19.05 -10.31
N GLN A 295 18.43 -19.55 -11.30
CA GLN A 295 18.00 -20.68 -12.14
C GLN A 295 17.80 -21.95 -11.31
N ALA A 296 18.68 -22.20 -10.33
CA ALA A 296 18.51 -23.31 -9.38
C ALA A 296 17.23 -23.15 -8.54
N LEU A 297 16.93 -21.93 -8.06
CA LEU A 297 15.70 -21.66 -7.30
C LEU A 297 14.44 -21.87 -8.14
N VAL A 298 14.44 -21.49 -9.42
CA VAL A 298 13.32 -21.74 -10.33
C VAL A 298 12.98 -23.22 -10.39
N THR A 299 14.01 -24.08 -10.47
CA THR A 299 13.82 -25.53 -10.52
C THR A 299 13.43 -26.10 -9.15
N GLN A 300 14.10 -25.68 -8.09
CA GLN A 300 13.91 -26.24 -6.74
C GLN A 300 12.53 -25.88 -6.16
N TYR A 301 12.03 -24.68 -6.43
CA TYR A 301 10.77 -24.15 -5.88
C TYR A 301 9.69 -23.97 -6.96
N ALA A 302 9.69 -24.85 -7.98
CA ALA A 302 8.76 -24.76 -9.10
C ALA A 302 7.31 -24.49 -8.67
N HIS A 303 6.61 -23.61 -9.40
CA HIS A 303 5.22 -23.21 -9.16
C HIS A 303 4.96 -22.53 -7.80
N THR A 304 5.99 -21.94 -7.18
CA THR A 304 5.88 -21.17 -5.94
C THR A 304 6.21 -19.69 -6.18
N PRO A 305 5.79 -18.79 -5.27
CA PRO A 305 6.18 -17.38 -5.34
C PRO A 305 7.70 -17.14 -5.40
N VAL A 306 8.50 -18.01 -4.77
CA VAL A 306 9.97 -17.97 -4.82
C VAL A 306 10.47 -18.22 -6.24
N ALA A 307 9.92 -19.23 -6.93
CA ALA A 307 10.30 -19.52 -8.31
C ALA A 307 9.89 -18.39 -9.26
N TYR A 308 8.73 -17.77 -9.04
CA TYR A 308 8.28 -16.64 -9.87
C TYR A 308 9.17 -15.41 -9.70
N GLU A 309 9.55 -15.08 -8.46
CA GLU A 309 10.52 -14.02 -8.22
C GLU A 309 11.89 -14.37 -8.83
N ALA A 310 12.40 -15.58 -8.61
CA ALA A 310 13.68 -16.01 -9.17
C ALA A 310 13.69 -15.92 -10.69
N GLN A 311 12.65 -16.41 -11.38
CA GLN A 311 12.52 -16.34 -12.84
C GLN A 311 12.48 -14.90 -13.34
N PHE A 312 11.76 -14.01 -12.65
CA PHE A 312 11.77 -12.58 -12.95
C PHE A 312 13.19 -11.99 -12.81
N ARG A 313 13.91 -12.35 -11.73
CA ARG A 313 15.29 -11.89 -11.47
C ARG A 313 16.27 -12.37 -12.54
N VAL A 314 16.10 -13.60 -13.06
CA VAL A 314 16.88 -14.10 -14.22
C VAL A 314 16.69 -13.16 -15.41
N GLY A 315 15.46 -12.88 -15.82
CA GLY A 315 15.16 -11.94 -16.89
C GLY A 315 15.75 -10.55 -16.64
N TYR A 316 15.63 -10.06 -15.42
CA TYR A 316 16.15 -8.75 -15.02
C TYR A 316 17.69 -8.66 -15.09
N LEU A 317 18.42 -9.72 -14.73
CA LEU A 317 19.88 -9.75 -14.87
C LEU A 317 20.32 -9.73 -16.33
N TYR A 318 19.63 -10.47 -17.22
CA TYR A 318 19.90 -10.38 -18.67
C TYR A 318 19.66 -8.97 -19.20
N GLU A 319 18.56 -8.31 -18.78
CA GLU A 319 18.20 -6.96 -19.21
C GLU A 319 19.17 -5.89 -18.69
N SER A 320 19.43 -5.89 -17.36
CA SER A 320 20.08 -4.78 -16.68
C SER A 320 21.61 -4.86 -16.70
N GLN A 321 22.18 -6.07 -16.48
CA GLN A 321 23.61 -6.26 -16.30
C GLN A 321 24.29 -6.84 -17.53
N LEU A 322 23.65 -7.79 -18.20
CA LEU A 322 24.24 -8.45 -19.37
C LEU A 322 23.90 -7.74 -20.69
N GLY A 323 22.84 -6.94 -20.72
CA GLY A 323 22.38 -6.25 -21.93
C GLY A 323 21.82 -7.18 -23.01
N ASP A 324 21.57 -8.47 -22.68
CA ASP A 324 20.96 -9.44 -23.57
C ASP A 324 19.44 -9.36 -23.49
N PHE A 325 18.87 -8.43 -24.26
CA PHE A 325 17.44 -8.16 -24.27
C PHE A 325 16.61 -9.31 -24.86
N ASP A 326 17.18 -10.09 -25.80
CA ASP A 326 16.49 -11.26 -26.37
C ASP A 326 16.40 -12.40 -25.34
N ALA A 327 17.48 -12.65 -24.59
CA ALA A 327 17.43 -13.60 -23.46
C ALA A 327 16.47 -13.11 -22.38
N ALA A 328 16.54 -11.84 -22.00
CA ALA A 328 15.62 -11.25 -21.03
C ALA A 328 14.15 -11.45 -21.42
N GLY A 329 13.81 -11.17 -22.67
CA GLY A 329 12.46 -11.38 -23.20
C GLY A 329 11.99 -12.83 -23.07
N ARG A 330 12.85 -13.79 -23.46
CA ARG A 330 12.55 -15.24 -23.31
C ARG A 330 12.31 -15.64 -21.86
N GLU A 331 13.12 -15.12 -20.93
CA GLU A 331 12.97 -15.46 -19.50
C GLU A 331 11.70 -14.84 -18.89
N TYR A 332 11.32 -13.63 -19.27
CA TYR A 332 10.05 -13.02 -18.89
C TYR A 332 8.84 -13.75 -19.47
N ASP A 333 8.92 -14.24 -20.72
CA ASP A 333 7.84 -14.97 -21.36
C ASP A 333 7.55 -16.31 -20.68
N LYS A 334 8.56 -16.97 -20.08
CA LYS A 334 8.34 -18.20 -19.28
C LYS A 334 7.35 -17.96 -18.13
N LEU A 335 7.41 -16.77 -17.48
CA LEU A 335 6.50 -16.43 -16.40
C LEU A 335 5.03 -16.29 -16.82
N LYS A 336 4.76 -15.99 -18.11
CA LYS A 336 3.39 -15.93 -18.62
C LYS A 336 2.71 -17.29 -18.70
N LEU A 337 3.50 -18.35 -18.77
CA LEU A 337 3.02 -19.74 -18.88
C LEU A 337 2.79 -20.39 -17.51
N GLU A 338 3.29 -19.78 -16.44
CA GLU A 338 3.12 -20.29 -15.08
C GLU A 338 1.69 -20.11 -14.57
N PRO A 339 1.15 -21.12 -13.87
CA PRO A 339 -0.20 -21.03 -13.31
C PRO A 339 -0.26 -20.03 -12.15
N GLY A 340 -1.41 -19.38 -11.99
CA GLY A 340 -1.66 -18.45 -10.91
C GLY A 340 -1.50 -16.98 -11.31
N TYR A 341 -1.56 -16.10 -10.31
CA TYR A 341 -1.45 -14.67 -10.47
C TYR A 341 -0.44 -14.11 -9.49
N SER A 342 0.63 -13.55 -9.99
CA SER A 342 1.72 -13.00 -9.18
C SER A 342 2.12 -11.62 -9.71
N GLU A 343 2.55 -10.74 -8.80
CA GLU A 343 3.08 -9.42 -9.17
C GLU A 343 4.25 -9.54 -10.15
N PHE A 344 5.10 -10.56 -10.00
CA PHE A 344 6.24 -10.79 -10.88
C PHE A 344 5.82 -11.17 -12.31
N GLN A 345 4.68 -11.86 -12.48
CA GLN A 345 4.13 -12.15 -13.81
C GLN A 345 3.66 -10.87 -14.51
N ILE A 346 3.04 -9.94 -13.77
CA ILE A 346 2.63 -8.63 -14.30
C ILE A 346 3.85 -7.82 -14.71
N GLN A 347 4.85 -7.73 -13.83
CA GLN A 347 6.09 -7.00 -14.11
C GLN A 347 6.85 -7.59 -15.30
N ALA A 348 6.97 -8.94 -15.37
CA ALA A 348 7.60 -9.64 -16.48
C ALA A 348 6.88 -9.37 -17.81
N SER A 349 5.54 -9.45 -17.81
CA SER A 349 4.73 -9.19 -19.01
C SER A 349 4.92 -7.77 -19.52
N ARG A 350 4.96 -6.78 -18.62
CA ARG A 350 5.24 -5.38 -18.97
C ARG A 350 6.63 -5.20 -19.55
N ARG A 351 7.66 -5.79 -18.91
CA ARG A 351 9.05 -5.72 -19.40
C ARG A 351 9.22 -6.41 -20.74
N ALA A 352 8.65 -7.61 -20.93
CA ALA A 352 8.66 -8.32 -22.20
C ALA A 352 8.03 -7.51 -23.35
N ALA A 353 6.89 -6.84 -23.08
CA ALA A 353 6.25 -5.94 -24.05
C ALA A 353 7.16 -4.75 -24.42
N ASN A 354 7.85 -4.15 -23.45
CA ASN A 354 8.81 -3.07 -23.68
C ASN A 354 9.97 -3.54 -24.56
N LEU A 355 10.52 -4.74 -24.29
CA LEU A 355 11.59 -5.31 -25.10
C LEU A 355 11.15 -5.64 -26.52
N THR A 356 9.91 -6.13 -26.69
CA THR A 356 9.30 -6.33 -28.01
C THR A 356 9.18 -5.01 -28.78
N THR A 357 8.70 -3.96 -28.11
CA THR A 357 8.60 -2.60 -28.70
C THR A 357 9.98 -2.06 -29.08
N MET A 358 10.99 -2.27 -28.23
CA MET A 358 12.37 -1.90 -28.52
C MET A 358 12.88 -2.59 -29.81
N LYS A 359 12.61 -3.87 -29.95
CA LYS A 359 12.98 -4.66 -31.14
C LYS A 359 12.29 -4.12 -32.40
N GLN A 360 11.02 -3.76 -32.31
CA GLN A 360 10.26 -3.15 -33.42
C GLN A 360 10.89 -1.81 -33.84
N TYR A 361 11.22 -0.92 -32.90
CA TYR A 361 11.86 0.36 -33.22
C TYR A 361 13.24 0.15 -33.85
N ARG A 362 14.05 -0.78 -33.33
CA ARG A 362 15.35 -1.12 -33.93
C ARG A 362 15.22 -1.65 -35.37
N THR A 363 14.23 -2.52 -35.62
CA THR A 363 13.95 -3.03 -36.97
C THR A 363 13.53 -1.90 -37.91
N THR A 364 12.70 -0.97 -37.47
CA THR A 364 12.30 0.20 -38.25
C THR A 364 13.51 1.08 -38.61
N LEU A 365 14.48 1.22 -37.71
CA LEU A 365 15.70 1.99 -37.94
C LEU A 365 16.62 1.36 -39.00
N LEU A 366 16.57 0.04 -39.17
CA LEU A 366 17.37 -0.67 -40.19
C LEU A 366 16.74 -0.63 -41.60
N SER A 367 15.48 -0.24 -41.74
CA SER A 367 14.82 -0.13 -43.04
C SER A 367 15.25 1.16 -43.75
N ASP A 368 15.73 1.07 -45.01
CA ASP A 368 16.38 2.18 -45.73
C ASP A 368 15.44 3.29 -46.21
N THR A 369 14.14 3.09 -46.26
CA THR A 369 13.21 3.95 -46.99
C THR A 369 12.07 4.53 -46.15
N SER A 370 12.06 4.33 -44.85
CA SER A 370 10.93 4.69 -44.00
C SER A 370 11.04 6.11 -43.44
N GLU A 371 10.06 6.98 -43.75
CA GLU A 371 9.83 8.26 -43.06
C GLU A 371 9.58 8.09 -41.54
N ALA A 372 9.27 6.87 -41.13
CA ALA A 372 9.08 6.53 -39.73
C ALA A 372 10.38 6.45 -38.89
N ARG A 373 11.56 6.38 -39.56
CA ARG A 373 12.86 6.26 -38.87
C ARG A 373 13.14 7.35 -37.82
N PRO A 374 12.93 8.64 -38.09
CA PRO A 374 13.18 9.69 -37.08
C PRO A 374 12.26 9.52 -35.85
N ARG A 375 11.02 9.14 -36.10
CA ARG A 375 10.05 8.85 -35.02
C ARG A 375 10.47 7.63 -34.22
N ALA A 376 10.84 6.53 -34.88
CA ALA A 376 11.26 5.30 -34.21
C ALA A 376 12.54 5.54 -33.39
N ALA A 377 13.52 6.32 -33.90
CA ALA A 377 14.70 6.68 -33.14
C ALA A 377 14.39 7.47 -31.87
N PHE A 378 13.48 8.44 -31.97
CA PHE A 378 13.06 9.24 -30.84
C PHE A 378 12.30 8.40 -29.80
N LEU A 379 11.32 7.57 -30.23
CA LEU A 379 10.56 6.68 -29.35
C LEU A 379 11.45 5.60 -28.70
N LEU A 380 12.49 5.15 -29.37
CA LEU A 380 13.50 4.25 -28.80
C LEU A 380 14.26 4.92 -27.66
N ALA A 381 14.63 6.19 -27.81
CA ALA A 381 15.26 6.97 -26.75
C ALA A 381 14.32 7.16 -25.53
N GLU A 382 13.04 7.49 -25.78
CA GLU A 382 12.01 7.57 -24.71
C GLU A 382 11.84 6.23 -24.01
N LEU A 383 11.82 5.12 -24.73
CA LEU A 383 11.70 3.78 -24.16
C LEU A 383 12.88 3.46 -23.23
N TYR A 384 14.11 3.80 -23.65
CA TYR A 384 15.29 3.66 -22.79
C TYR A 384 15.19 4.49 -21.52
N TYR A 385 14.68 5.72 -21.61
CA TYR A 385 14.60 6.62 -20.48
C TYR A 385 13.48 6.24 -19.50
N PHE A 386 12.24 6.11 -20.00
CA PHE A 386 11.06 5.97 -19.14
C PHE A 386 10.71 4.53 -18.75
N GLN A 387 11.11 3.53 -19.53
CA GLN A 387 10.66 2.15 -19.32
C GLN A 387 11.80 1.18 -18.97
N ILE A 388 12.96 1.37 -19.57
CA ILE A 388 14.13 0.51 -19.37
C ILE A 388 15.08 1.12 -18.32
N GLU A 389 14.93 2.41 -18.03
CA GLU A 389 15.69 3.17 -17.02
C GLU A 389 17.21 3.19 -17.32
N LYS A 390 17.60 3.17 -18.60
CA LYS A 390 18.99 3.27 -19.07
C LYS A 390 19.27 4.68 -19.59
N VAL A 391 19.53 5.61 -18.65
CA VAL A 391 19.72 7.05 -18.93
C VAL A 391 20.82 7.30 -19.98
N ASP A 392 21.96 6.64 -19.86
CA ASP A 392 23.07 6.85 -20.82
C ASP A 392 22.71 6.33 -22.22
N SER A 393 21.99 5.20 -22.31
CA SER A 393 21.50 4.70 -23.60
C SER A 393 20.46 5.65 -24.22
N ALA A 394 19.61 6.25 -23.39
CA ALA A 394 18.63 7.25 -23.81
C ALA A 394 19.31 8.50 -24.34
N LEU A 395 20.31 9.06 -23.61
CA LEU A 395 21.09 10.21 -24.02
C LEU A 395 21.79 9.96 -25.34
N PHE A 396 22.45 8.81 -25.48
CA PHE A 396 23.09 8.39 -26.72
C PHE A 396 22.07 8.34 -27.87
N GLN A 397 20.94 7.70 -27.67
CA GLN A 397 19.91 7.56 -28.71
C GLN A 397 19.28 8.90 -29.08
N TYR A 398 19.04 9.81 -28.15
CA TYR A 398 18.58 11.18 -28.45
C TYR A 398 19.64 11.94 -29.27
N GLN A 399 20.92 11.79 -28.94
CA GLN A 399 22.01 12.39 -29.72
C GLN A 399 22.05 11.86 -31.16
N GLU A 400 21.82 10.55 -31.34
CA GLU A 400 21.71 9.94 -32.67
C GLU A 400 20.52 10.47 -33.46
N VAL A 401 19.39 10.79 -32.83
CA VAL A 401 18.27 11.46 -33.50
C VAL A 401 18.68 12.82 -34.06
N GLU A 402 19.41 13.63 -33.28
CA GLU A 402 19.93 14.93 -33.74
C GLU A 402 20.94 14.79 -34.88
N ARG A 403 21.85 13.80 -34.80
CA ARG A 403 22.89 13.56 -35.75
C ARG A 403 22.37 13.00 -37.08
N ALA A 404 21.53 11.96 -37.01
CA ALA A 404 21.06 11.23 -38.19
C ALA A 404 19.88 11.92 -38.89
N PHE A 405 19.06 12.68 -38.15
CA PHE A 405 17.86 13.28 -38.67
C PHE A 405 17.70 14.79 -38.30
N PRO A 406 18.71 15.63 -38.63
CA PRO A 406 18.78 17.04 -38.16
C PRO A 406 17.61 17.92 -38.64
N LYS A 407 16.99 17.55 -39.78
CA LYS A 407 15.85 18.28 -40.35
C LYS A 407 14.47 17.74 -39.87
N SER A 408 14.48 16.68 -39.08
CA SER A 408 13.27 16.07 -38.55
C SER A 408 12.67 16.91 -37.42
N PRO A 409 11.33 16.94 -37.26
CA PRO A 409 10.67 17.57 -36.13
C PRO A 409 11.06 16.94 -34.78
N TYR A 410 11.67 15.75 -34.79
CA TYR A 410 12.13 15.05 -33.60
C TYR A 410 13.52 15.50 -33.13
N ALA A 411 14.36 16.12 -34.00
CA ALA A 411 15.69 16.59 -33.62
C ALA A 411 15.65 17.66 -32.51
N PRO A 412 14.87 18.75 -32.60
CA PRO A 412 14.75 19.72 -31.51
C PRO A 412 14.09 19.12 -30.23
N LYS A 413 13.20 18.15 -30.38
CA LYS A 413 12.62 17.41 -29.23
C LYS A 413 13.70 16.59 -28.52
N ALA A 414 14.54 15.89 -29.27
CA ALA A 414 15.63 15.06 -28.73
C ALA A 414 16.66 15.92 -27.99
N ALA A 415 17.05 17.06 -28.59
CA ALA A 415 17.97 18.01 -27.96
C ALA A 415 17.42 18.53 -26.61
N PHE A 416 16.14 18.88 -26.60
CA PHE A 416 15.48 19.33 -25.37
C PHE A 416 15.34 18.21 -24.31
N ALA A 417 15.06 16.97 -24.73
CA ALA A 417 15.02 15.81 -23.82
C ALA A 417 16.39 15.55 -23.17
N ARG A 418 17.48 15.69 -23.93
CA ARG A 418 18.85 15.62 -23.38
C ARG A 418 19.10 16.71 -22.35
N LEU A 419 18.74 17.96 -22.66
CA LEU A 419 18.85 19.07 -21.72
C LEU A 419 18.06 18.80 -20.42
N TRP A 420 16.86 18.24 -20.55
CA TRP A 420 16.06 17.86 -19.39
C TRP A 420 16.77 16.83 -18.51
N ILE A 421 17.34 15.79 -19.11
CA ILE A 421 18.07 14.73 -18.37
C ILE A 421 19.31 15.30 -17.68
N GLU A 422 20.10 16.14 -18.38
CA GLU A 422 21.31 16.73 -17.78
C GLU A 422 20.98 17.67 -16.61
N THR A 423 19.83 18.36 -16.66
CA THR A 423 19.42 19.25 -15.57
C THR A 423 18.79 18.54 -14.38
N HIS A 424 18.02 17.45 -14.60
CA HIS A 424 17.23 16.82 -13.53
C HIS A 424 17.88 15.57 -12.94
N ASP A 425 18.52 14.76 -13.77
CA ASP A 425 19.07 13.48 -13.34
C ASP A 425 20.58 13.55 -13.05
N LYS A 426 21.32 14.27 -13.89
CA LYS A 426 22.77 14.38 -13.75
C LYS A 426 23.23 15.65 -13.04
N ALA A 427 22.41 16.70 -13.06
CA ALA A 427 22.73 18.03 -12.53
C ALA A 427 24.05 18.61 -13.09
N ASP A 428 24.38 18.29 -14.34
CA ASP A 428 25.61 18.75 -15.01
C ASP A 428 25.39 20.14 -15.61
N THR A 429 25.95 21.15 -14.94
CA THR A 429 25.82 22.57 -15.33
C THR A 429 26.54 22.85 -16.67
N ALA A 430 27.68 22.23 -16.95
CA ALA A 430 28.43 22.50 -18.15
C ALA A 430 27.75 21.88 -19.37
N ALA A 431 27.31 20.63 -19.26
CA ALA A 431 26.55 19.96 -20.32
C ALA A 431 25.22 20.68 -20.58
N ALA A 432 24.49 21.07 -19.57
CA ALA A 432 23.23 21.79 -19.69
C ALA A 432 23.41 23.17 -20.37
N ALA A 433 24.46 23.92 -20.02
CA ALA A 433 24.78 25.18 -20.68
C ALA A 433 25.06 24.99 -22.18
N GLY A 434 25.96 24.03 -22.53
CA GLY A 434 26.30 23.74 -23.90
C GLY A 434 25.10 23.25 -24.73
N LEU A 435 24.25 22.42 -24.17
CA LEU A 435 23.01 21.98 -24.81
C LEU A 435 22.03 23.15 -25.02
N THR A 436 21.88 24.03 -24.06
CA THR A 436 21.02 25.23 -24.19
C THR A 436 21.50 26.08 -25.38
N ASP A 437 22.81 26.38 -25.47
CA ASP A 437 23.38 27.15 -26.58
C ASP A 437 23.20 26.44 -27.92
N SER A 438 23.41 25.14 -27.97
CA SER A 438 23.21 24.31 -29.17
C SER A 438 21.75 24.33 -29.64
N ILE A 439 20.77 24.22 -28.72
CA ILE A 439 19.36 24.25 -29.07
C ILE A 439 18.96 25.62 -29.60
N VAL A 440 19.40 26.70 -28.94
CA VAL A 440 19.11 28.07 -29.35
C VAL A 440 19.72 28.41 -30.70
N SER A 441 20.97 27.96 -30.98
CA SER A 441 21.63 28.23 -32.26
C SER A 441 21.02 27.43 -33.41
N ARG A 442 20.80 26.13 -33.22
CA ARG A 442 20.35 25.22 -34.29
C ARG A 442 18.84 25.27 -34.53
N TYR A 443 18.04 25.49 -33.48
CA TYR A 443 16.57 25.36 -33.50
C TYR A 443 15.87 26.65 -33.09
N ARG A 444 16.46 27.82 -33.38
CA ARG A 444 16.01 29.15 -32.93
C ARG A 444 14.52 29.44 -33.20
N LYS A 445 14.00 28.93 -34.34
CA LYS A 445 12.63 29.14 -34.79
C LYS A 445 11.63 28.11 -34.21
N THR A 446 12.05 27.30 -33.26
CA THR A 446 11.18 26.29 -32.64
C THR A 446 10.90 26.65 -31.21
N ARG A 447 9.74 26.18 -30.70
CA ARG A 447 9.37 26.32 -29.29
C ARG A 447 10.43 25.77 -28.31
N TYR A 448 11.27 24.84 -28.78
CA TYR A 448 12.28 24.19 -27.94
C TYR A 448 13.45 25.13 -27.58
N ALA A 449 13.77 26.11 -28.40
CA ALA A 449 14.78 27.13 -28.10
C ALA A 449 14.34 27.99 -26.89
N GLU A 450 13.10 28.46 -26.90
CA GLU A 450 12.54 29.21 -25.80
C GLU A 450 12.39 28.34 -24.54
N SER A 451 11.86 27.11 -24.68
CA SER A 451 11.74 26.18 -23.55
C SER A 451 13.09 25.84 -22.91
N ALA A 452 14.16 25.73 -23.72
CA ALA A 452 15.52 25.50 -23.21
C ALA A 452 16.03 26.68 -22.38
N LEU A 453 15.81 27.92 -22.83
CA LEU A 453 16.18 29.11 -22.08
C LEU A 453 15.37 29.26 -20.78
N TYR A 454 14.07 28.94 -20.80
CA TYR A 454 13.25 28.90 -19.59
C TYR A 454 13.74 27.86 -18.60
N LEU A 455 14.05 26.65 -19.06
CA LEU A 455 14.57 25.59 -18.23
C LEU A 455 15.90 25.97 -17.60
N TRP A 456 16.80 26.54 -18.40
CA TRP A 456 18.09 27.06 -17.92
C TRP A 456 17.92 28.12 -16.83
N ARG A 457 17.11 29.17 -17.08
CA ARG A 457 16.83 30.24 -16.11
C ARG A 457 16.29 29.69 -14.80
N ARG A 458 15.31 28.79 -14.88
CA ARG A 458 14.65 28.20 -13.71
C ARG A 458 15.58 27.30 -12.90
N TRP A 459 16.37 26.49 -13.60
CA TRP A 459 17.22 25.48 -12.97
C TRP A 459 18.53 26.08 -12.44
N SER A 460 19.21 26.92 -13.23
CA SER A 460 20.51 27.50 -12.84
C SER A 460 20.37 28.68 -11.86
N GLY A 461 19.23 29.37 -11.85
CA GLY A 461 19.01 30.60 -11.10
C GLY A 461 19.91 31.77 -11.54
N ARG A 462 20.64 31.63 -12.65
CA ARG A 462 21.61 32.62 -13.11
C ARG A 462 20.98 33.66 -14.02
N THR A 463 21.45 34.90 -13.91
CA THR A 463 21.22 35.98 -14.88
C THR A 463 22.47 36.10 -15.76
N ASP A 464 22.43 35.45 -16.92
CA ASP A 464 23.52 35.43 -17.88
C ASP A 464 23.02 35.81 -19.30
N ALA A 465 23.89 35.70 -20.31
CA ALA A 465 23.53 36.01 -21.68
C ALA A 465 22.34 35.19 -22.21
N ARG A 466 22.14 33.95 -21.71
CA ARG A 466 21.01 33.09 -22.09
C ARG A 466 19.69 33.62 -21.56
N THR A 467 19.68 34.11 -20.32
CA THR A 467 18.48 34.72 -19.70
C THR A 467 18.15 36.08 -20.33
N ALA A 468 19.16 36.88 -20.69
CA ALA A 468 18.96 38.13 -21.44
C ALA A 468 18.40 37.85 -22.86
N LEU A 469 18.85 36.78 -23.51
CA LEU A 469 18.27 36.37 -24.78
C LEU A 469 16.83 35.95 -24.67
N LEU A 470 16.46 35.24 -23.61
CA LEU A 470 15.06 34.88 -23.31
C LEU A 470 14.19 36.16 -23.16
N ASP A 471 14.66 37.13 -22.38
CA ASP A 471 13.92 38.38 -22.17
C ASP A 471 13.74 39.15 -23.49
N SER A 472 14.76 39.15 -24.36
CA SER A 472 14.68 39.72 -25.72
C SER A 472 13.67 38.97 -26.62
N MET A 473 13.64 37.68 -26.57
CA MET A 473 12.66 36.86 -27.33
C MET A 473 11.23 37.06 -26.83
N LEU A 474 11.05 37.29 -25.53
CA LEU A 474 9.74 37.56 -24.93
C LEU A 474 9.26 38.97 -25.24
N ALA A 475 10.18 39.94 -25.34
CA ALA A 475 9.86 41.33 -25.70
C ALA A 475 9.47 41.47 -27.18
N HIS A 476 10.03 40.62 -28.06
CA HIS A 476 9.76 40.62 -29.49
C HIS A 476 9.36 39.21 -29.98
N PRO A 477 8.13 38.77 -29.64
CA PRO A 477 7.69 37.45 -30.00
C PRO A 477 7.58 37.30 -31.52
N ASP A 478 8.26 36.30 -32.08
CA ASP A 478 8.06 35.89 -33.46
C ASP A 478 6.60 35.45 -33.66
N THR A 479 5.92 36.00 -34.66
CA THR A 479 4.49 35.72 -34.93
C THR A 479 4.25 34.23 -35.24
N THR A 480 5.23 33.51 -35.78
CA THR A 480 5.17 32.06 -35.98
C THR A 480 5.20 31.29 -34.66
N LEU A 481 6.06 31.69 -33.73
CA LEU A 481 6.11 31.13 -32.38
C LEU A 481 4.86 31.47 -31.54
N ALA A 482 4.28 32.66 -31.73
CA ALA A 482 3.01 33.03 -31.10
C ALA A 482 1.84 32.17 -31.58
N ARG A 483 1.83 31.80 -32.86
CA ARG A 483 0.82 30.88 -33.43
C ARG A 483 1.02 29.44 -32.93
N GLU A 484 2.25 28.92 -32.91
CA GLU A 484 2.56 27.60 -32.32
C GLU A 484 2.21 27.53 -30.82
N ARG A 485 2.36 28.65 -30.07
CA ARG A 485 1.92 28.75 -28.67
C ARG A 485 0.41 28.69 -28.53
N ALA A 486 -0.31 29.39 -29.38
CA ALA A 486 -1.77 29.36 -29.38
C ALA A 486 -2.30 27.97 -29.73
N GLU A 487 -1.71 27.31 -30.73
CA GLU A 487 -2.04 25.94 -31.12
C GLU A 487 -1.67 24.95 -29.99
N ALA A 488 -0.51 25.09 -29.32
CA ALA A 488 -0.11 24.25 -28.18
C ALA A 488 -0.97 24.46 -26.92
N LEU A 489 -1.52 25.65 -26.70
CA LEU A 489 -2.47 25.92 -25.63
C LEU A 489 -3.86 25.31 -25.92
N LEU A 490 -4.23 25.17 -27.19
CA LEU A 490 -5.46 24.52 -27.62
C LEU A 490 -5.35 22.99 -27.65
N GLU A 491 -4.15 22.44 -27.81
CA GLU A 491 -3.90 20.99 -27.92
C GLU A 491 -3.58 20.30 -26.58
N SER A 492 -3.72 20.97 -25.42
CA SER A 492 -3.70 20.32 -24.11
C SER A 492 -2.47 20.35 -23.21
N PRO A 493 -2.63 20.01 -21.92
CA PRO A 493 -1.61 20.25 -20.90
C PRO A 493 -0.52 19.21 -20.89
N LEU A 494 0.74 19.66 -20.94
CA LEU A 494 1.99 18.92 -20.68
C LEU A 494 2.25 17.68 -21.54
N PRO A 495 2.99 17.85 -22.67
CA PRO A 495 3.05 16.83 -23.71
C PRO A 495 4.03 15.67 -23.50
N ALA A 496 4.81 15.60 -22.47
CA ALA A 496 5.79 14.52 -22.33
C ALA A 496 5.23 13.17 -21.85
N ALA A 497 4.01 13.15 -21.29
CA ALA A 497 3.42 11.93 -20.77
C ALA A 497 2.20 11.41 -21.57
N GLN A 498 1.67 12.16 -22.53
CA GLN A 498 0.41 11.82 -23.19
C GLN A 498 0.52 11.24 -24.61
N ASP A 499 1.58 11.50 -25.36
CA ASP A 499 1.69 10.98 -26.74
C ASP A 499 2.11 9.50 -26.82
N THR A 500 2.68 8.93 -25.77
CA THR A 500 2.98 7.50 -25.70
C THR A 500 1.76 6.63 -25.36
N THR A 501 0.64 7.24 -24.94
CA THR A 501 -0.57 6.50 -24.56
C THR A 501 -1.57 6.29 -25.69
N LYS A 502 -1.42 6.95 -26.82
CA LYS A 502 -2.33 6.79 -27.98
C LYS A 502 -1.96 5.68 -28.96
N SER A 503 -0.76 5.12 -28.90
CA SER A 503 -0.43 3.94 -29.69
C SER A 503 -0.49 2.69 -28.83
N GLN A 504 -1.60 1.98 -28.94
CA GLN A 504 -1.89 0.68 -28.35
C GLN A 504 -1.97 0.68 -26.80
N ARG A 505 -3.13 1.04 -26.28
CA ARG A 505 -3.63 0.48 -25.03
C ARG A 505 -3.67 -1.05 -25.18
N VAL A 506 -2.60 -1.70 -24.76
CA VAL A 506 -2.78 -2.99 -24.13
C VAL A 506 -3.55 -2.66 -22.86
N VAL A 507 -4.79 -3.14 -22.78
CA VAL A 507 -5.65 -3.00 -21.62
C VAL A 507 -4.93 -3.67 -20.46
N VAL A 508 -4.14 -2.88 -19.72
CA VAL A 508 -3.77 -3.23 -18.36
C VAL A 508 -5.06 -3.05 -17.57
N PRO A 509 -5.53 -4.05 -16.79
CA PRO A 509 -6.71 -3.87 -15.95
C PRO A 509 -6.49 -2.60 -15.12
N ASP A 510 -7.42 -1.67 -15.24
CA ASP A 510 -7.38 -0.36 -14.65
C ASP A 510 -6.94 -0.40 -13.19
N LEU A 511 -5.83 0.26 -12.88
CA LEU A 511 -5.71 0.92 -11.59
C LEU A 511 -7.00 1.73 -11.44
N ASN A 512 -7.81 1.35 -10.43
CA ASN A 512 -9.13 1.87 -10.13
C ASN A 512 -9.22 3.38 -10.48
N PRO A 513 -10.14 3.80 -11.38
CA PRO A 513 -10.28 5.21 -11.78
C PRO A 513 -10.41 6.17 -10.59
N ALA A 514 -10.92 5.67 -9.44
CA ALA A 514 -10.98 6.39 -8.17
C ALA A 514 -9.59 6.66 -7.57
N GLU A 515 -8.63 5.78 -7.78
CA GLU A 515 -7.25 5.93 -7.27
C GLU A 515 -6.45 6.93 -8.12
N THR A 516 -6.65 6.92 -9.44
CA THR A 516 -6.07 7.90 -10.36
C THR A 516 -6.64 9.29 -10.10
N ALA A 517 -7.96 9.42 -9.95
CA ALA A 517 -8.62 10.68 -9.61
C ALA A 517 -8.21 11.20 -8.21
N ARG A 518 -7.99 10.31 -7.25
CA ARG A 518 -7.50 10.66 -5.90
C ARG A 518 -6.07 11.18 -5.95
N ARG A 519 -5.21 10.58 -6.76
CA ARG A 519 -3.83 10.99 -6.97
C ARG A 519 -3.75 12.36 -7.66
N ASP A 520 -4.58 12.61 -8.67
CA ASP A 520 -4.66 13.89 -9.38
C ASP A 520 -5.25 15.00 -8.51
N SER A 521 -6.26 14.71 -7.70
CA SER A 521 -6.86 15.60 -6.72
C SER A 521 -5.86 15.97 -5.60
N LEU A 522 -5.10 14.99 -5.10
CA LEU A 522 -4.06 15.21 -4.09
C LEU A 522 -2.89 16.04 -4.66
N ALA A 523 -2.48 15.78 -5.90
CA ALA A 523 -1.44 16.56 -6.59
C ALA A 523 -1.89 18.00 -6.88
N ALA A 524 -3.17 18.21 -7.17
CA ALA A 524 -3.77 19.55 -7.33
C ALA A 524 -3.82 20.30 -5.99
N TYR A 525 -4.21 19.64 -4.91
CA TYR A 525 -4.23 20.18 -3.55
C TYR A 525 -2.83 20.53 -3.05
N THR A 526 -1.84 19.67 -3.26
CA THR A 526 -0.44 19.94 -2.89
C THR A 526 0.11 21.15 -3.65
N ARG A 527 -0.23 21.30 -4.94
CA ARG A 527 0.12 22.49 -5.73
C ARG A 527 -0.57 23.76 -5.22
N ALA A 528 -1.82 23.66 -4.76
CA ALA A 528 -2.57 24.77 -4.17
C ALA A 528 -2.00 25.18 -2.80
N LEU A 529 -1.62 24.23 -1.95
CA LEU A 529 -0.91 24.45 -0.68
C LEU A 529 0.42 25.20 -0.90
N TYR A 530 1.22 24.76 -1.88
CA TYR A 530 2.51 25.39 -2.20
C TYR A 530 2.35 26.84 -2.69
N ARG A 531 1.26 27.13 -3.46
CA ARG A 531 0.93 28.50 -3.89
C ARG A 531 0.44 29.36 -2.72
N ALA A 532 -0.40 28.83 -1.83
CA ALA A 532 -0.90 29.52 -0.66
C ALA A 532 0.23 29.88 0.31
N GLN A 533 1.15 28.95 0.56
CA GLN A 533 2.36 29.19 1.37
C GLN A 533 3.26 30.29 0.79
N ARG A 534 3.46 30.32 -0.55
CA ARG A 534 4.22 31.39 -1.21
C ARG A 534 3.54 32.77 -1.18
N GLN A 535 2.22 32.82 -1.05
CA GLN A 535 1.41 34.04 -1.03
C GLN A 535 1.08 34.50 0.39
N GLY A 536 1.58 33.85 1.44
CA GLY A 536 1.25 34.16 2.84
C GLY A 536 -0.24 33.98 3.18
N LYS A 537 -0.97 33.20 2.38
CA LYS A 537 -2.38 32.88 2.58
C LYS A 537 -2.52 31.56 3.33
N GLY A 538 -3.57 31.42 4.14
CA GLY A 538 -3.88 30.17 4.83
C GLY A 538 -4.09 29.00 3.86
N PRO A 539 -4.01 27.73 4.36
CA PRO A 539 -4.16 26.54 3.51
C PRO A 539 -5.53 26.56 2.80
N PRO A 540 -5.59 26.12 1.52
CA PRO A 540 -6.86 25.97 0.81
C PRO A 540 -7.70 24.87 1.47
N PRO A 541 -9.04 24.91 1.35
CA PRO A 541 -9.91 23.87 1.88
C PRO A 541 -9.53 22.50 1.27
N PRO A 542 -9.58 21.42 2.07
CA PRO A 542 -9.31 20.06 1.56
C PRO A 542 -10.27 19.71 0.42
N PRO A 543 -9.85 18.90 -0.56
CA PRO A 543 -10.72 18.46 -1.63
C PRO A 543 -11.93 17.72 -1.04
N PRO A 544 -13.15 17.94 -1.57
CA PRO A 544 -14.34 17.27 -1.08
C PRO A 544 -14.18 15.75 -1.20
N PRO A 545 -14.69 14.97 -0.22
CA PRO A 545 -14.72 13.53 -0.33
C PRO A 545 -15.52 13.14 -1.58
N MET A 546 -14.90 12.39 -2.49
CA MET A 546 -15.60 11.92 -3.68
C MET A 546 -16.65 10.90 -3.25
N VAL A 547 -17.93 11.27 -3.40
CA VAL A 547 -19.06 10.36 -3.31
C VAL A 547 -18.90 9.34 -4.44
N GLN A 548 -18.74 8.07 -4.10
CA GLN A 548 -18.84 7.00 -5.08
C GLN A 548 -20.24 7.06 -5.68
N LYS A 549 -20.36 7.48 -6.95
CA LYS A 549 -21.57 7.24 -7.71
C LYS A 549 -21.78 5.73 -7.74
N PRO A 550 -22.98 5.21 -7.41
CA PRO A 550 -23.29 3.82 -7.66
C PRO A 550 -23.02 3.54 -9.14
N ALA A 551 -22.36 2.43 -9.44
CA ALA A 551 -22.20 1.98 -10.81
C ALA A 551 -23.58 1.93 -11.48
N ASP A 552 -23.73 2.68 -12.56
CA ASP A 552 -24.99 2.78 -13.31
C ASP A 552 -25.49 1.39 -13.69
N ALA A 553 -26.65 1.03 -13.16
CA ALA A 553 -27.41 -0.19 -13.47
C ALA A 553 -27.97 -0.20 -14.90
N ASP A 554 -27.56 0.72 -15.77
CA ASP A 554 -28.15 0.94 -17.11
C ASP A 554 -27.40 0.27 -18.27
N THR A 555 -26.29 -0.45 -18.04
CA THR A 555 -25.63 -1.21 -19.12
C THR A 555 -26.05 -2.68 -19.23
N ALA A 556 -27.06 -3.12 -18.45
CA ALA A 556 -27.61 -4.48 -18.52
C ALA A 556 -28.87 -4.62 -19.42
N ARG A 557 -29.25 -3.59 -20.18
CA ARG A 557 -30.49 -3.61 -21.01
C ARG A 557 -30.26 -3.30 -22.47
N SER A 558 -29.26 -3.86 -23.12
CA SER A 558 -29.25 -3.90 -24.59
C SER A 558 -28.26 -4.93 -25.11
N LYS A 559 -28.63 -6.18 -25.06
CA LYS A 559 -28.22 -7.24 -26.01
C LYS A 559 -29.10 -8.46 -25.77
N SER A 560 -30.32 -8.38 -26.26
CA SER A 560 -31.10 -9.57 -26.58
C SER A 560 -30.48 -10.19 -27.82
N PRO A 561 -30.25 -11.51 -27.87
CA PRO A 561 -29.84 -12.19 -29.09
C PRO A 561 -31.05 -12.30 -30.03
N PRO A 562 -30.85 -12.30 -31.38
CA PRO A 562 -31.92 -12.45 -32.34
C PRO A 562 -32.53 -13.86 -32.26
N PRO A 563 -33.81 -14.03 -32.68
CA PRO A 563 -34.52 -15.29 -32.54
C PRO A 563 -33.96 -16.35 -33.48
N ALA A 564 -33.76 -17.54 -32.93
CA ALA A 564 -33.36 -18.72 -33.69
C ALA A 564 -34.48 -19.14 -34.64
N THR A 565 -34.17 -19.22 -35.92
CA THR A 565 -34.96 -19.94 -36.92
C THR A 565 -34.91 -21.42 -36.62
N ARG A 566 -36.09 -22.02 -36.47
CA ARG A 566 -36.31 -23.47 -36.49
C ARG A 566 -35.98 -24.01 -37.90
N ASP A 567 -35.09 -25.00 -37.93
CA ASP A 567 -35.18 -26.05 -38.95
C ASP A 567 -35.07 -27.42 -38.31
N THR A 568 -36.04 -28.20 -38.62
CA THR A 568 -36.27 -29.59 -38.29
C THR A 568 -35.44 -30.48 -39.18
N THR A 569 -34.75 -31.46 -38.61
CA THR A 569 -34.63 -32.89 -39.02
C THR A 569 -33.40 -33.49 -38.38
N GLY A 570 -33.54 -34.41 -37.47
CA GLY A 570 -33.48 -35.86 -37.69
C GLY A 570 -32.20 -36.47 -37.14
N THR A 571 -32.38 -37.31 -36.10
CA THR A 571 -31.61 -38.54 -35.79
C THR A 571 -30.29 -38.41 -35.06
N SER A 572 -30.35 -38.79 -33.76
CA SER A 572 -29.23 -39.32 -32.96
C SER A 572 -28.94 -40.77 -33.32
N PRO A 573 -27.78 -41.30 -33.11
CA PRO A 573 -27.61 -42.47 -32.25
C PRO A 573 -26.46 -42.38 -31.24
N PRO A 574 -26.34 -43.40 -30.33
CA PRO A 574 -25.81 -43.27 -28.99
C PRO A 574 -24.30 -43.61 -28.85
N PRO A 575 -23.72 -43.46 -27.64
CA PRO A 575 -22.27 -43.59 -27.41
C PRO A 575 -21.82 -45.02 -27.26
N GLN A 576 -20.64 -45.34 -27.78
CA GLN A 576 -19.95 -46.64 -27.58
C GLN A 576 -18.76 -46.44 -26.62
N VAL A 577 -18.70 -47.38 -25.68
CA VAL A 577 -17.62 -47.64 -24.71
C VAL A 577 -16.53 -48.49 -25.40
N PRO A 578 -15.24 -48.23 -25.19
CA PRO A 578 -14.17 -49.14 -25.64
C PRO A 578 -13.83 -50.20 -24.56
N PRO A 579 -13.38 -51.38 -24.97
CA PRO A 579 -13.09 -52.48 -24.07
C PRO A 579 -11.64 -52.51 -23.55
N ASP A 580 -11.51 -53.12 -22.36
CA ASP A 580 -10.28 -53.56 -21.70
C ASP A 580 -9.42 -54.51 -22.56
N THR A 581 -8.10 -54.36 -22.46
CA THR A 581 -7.21 -55.54 -22.53
C THR A 581 -5.96 -55.36 -21.66
N THR A 582 -5.92 -56.15 -20.66
CA THR A 582 -4.87 -56.78 -19.85
C THR A 582 -3.51 -56.98 -20.53
N GLY A 583 -2.43 -56.82 -19.76
CA GLY A 583 -1.13 -57.37 -20.11
C GLY A 583 0.03 -56.86 -19.27
N ALA A 584 0.24 -57.43 -18.07
CA ALA A 584 1.56 -57.36 -17.43
C ALA A 584 2.51 -58.39 -18.08
N PRO A 585 3.83 -58.20 -17.99
CA PRO A 585 4.56 -59.02 -17.01
C PRO A 585 5.71 -58.29 -16.27
N THR A 586 5.88 -58.79 -15.06
CA THR A 586 7.03 -58.76 -14.16
C THR A 586 8.37 -59.03 -14.82
N ILE A 587 9.45 -58.47 -14.30
CA ILE A 587 10.71 -59.10 -13.88
C ILE A 587 11.56 -58.03 -13.10
N GLY A 588 12.00 -58.46 -11.93
CA GLY A 588 12.84 -57.73 -10.99
C GLY A 588 14.35 -58.03 -11.16
N PRO A 589 15.18 -58.01 -10.10
CA PRO A 589 16.10 -56.89 -9.86
C PRO A 589 17.58 -57.29 -10.05
N SER A 590 18.50 -56.29 -10.20
CA SER A 590 19.89 -56.48 -9.71
C SER A 590 20.77 -55.23 -9.93
N ARG A 591 21.39 -54.88 -8.82
CA ARG A 591 22.62 -54.16 -8.52
C ARG A 591 22.58 -52.65 -8.48
#